data_1b53be86007e24b0d19948fbfb197e26
#
_entry.id   1b53be86007e24b0d19948fbfb197e26
#
_cell.length_a   1.000
_cell.length_b   1.000
_cell.length_c   1.000
_cell.angle_alpha   90.00
_cell.angle_beta   90.00
_cell.angle_gamma   90.00
#
_symmetry.space_group_name_H-M   'P 1'
#
loop_
_entity.id
_entity.type
_entity.pdbx_description
1 polymer ?
#
loop_
_entity_poly.entity_id
_entity_poly.type
_entity_poly.pdbx_seq_one_letter_code
_entity_poly.pdbx_strand_id
1 'polypeptide(L)' 'MADVNKAVATQISNIEKKTGKSLAQLRAAIAGCGKAKHGEIRAWLMETYGLGHGDANTLTHVARESD' A
#
# COMPACT_ATOMS: atom_id res chain seq x y z
N MET A 1 13.94 7.06 14.83
CA MET A 1 13.41 7.58 13.58
C MET A 1 13.69 6.68 12.41
N ALA A 2 14.94 6.32 12.21
CA ALA A 2 15.30 5.43 11.12
C ALA A 2 14.60 4.08 11.22
N ASP A 3 14.36 3.60 12.42
CA ASP A 3 13.77 2.28 12.63
C ASP A 3 12.33 2.19 12.10
N VAL A 4 11.55 3.25 12.30
CA VAL A 4 10.18 3.27 11.81
C VAL A 4 10.17 3.26 10.29
N ASN A 5 11.03 4.04 9.68
CA ASN A 5 11.12 4.10 8.22
C ASN A 5 11.62 2.78 7.66
N LYS A 6 12.54 2.12 8.35
CA LYS A 6 13.05 0.83 7.93
C LYS A 6 11.96 -0.23 7.92
N ALA A 7 11.15 -0.28 8.96
CA ALA A 7 10.07 -1.25 9.05
C ALA A 7 9.07 -1.06 7.91
N VAL A 8 8.71 0.17 7.65
CA VAL A 8 7.79 0.49 6.55
C VAL A 8 8.42 0.15 5.21
N ALA A 9 9.69 0.51 5.03
CA ALA A 9 10.38 0.22 3.77
C ALA A 9 10.46 -1.28 3.51
N THR A 10 10.73 -2.08 4.55
CA THR A 10 10.79 -3.53 4.41
C THR A 10 9.42 -4.08 4.03
N GLN A 11 8.38 -3.60 4.68
CA GLN A 11 7.03 -4.05 4.40
C GLN A 11 6.61 -3.68 2.98
N ILE A 12 6.93 -2.49 2.54
CA ILE A 12 6.64 -2.05 1.16
C ILE A 12 7.41 -2.91 0.16
N SER A 13 8.66 -3.22 0.44
CA SER A 13 9.45 -4.08 -0.42
C SER A 13 8.78 -5.45 -0.58
N ASN A 14 8.27 -6.01 0.51
CA ASN A 14 7.56 -7.29 0.47
C ASN A 14 6.28 -7.19 -0.35
N ILE A 15 5.56 -6.08 -0.22
CA ILE A 15 4.35 -5.84 -1.00
C ILE A 15 4.68 -5.75 -2.48
N GLU A 16 5.76 -5.07 -2.84
CA GLU A 16 6.19 -4.96 -4.22
C GLU A 16 6.49 -6.34 -4.81
N LYS A 17 7.14 -7.19 -4.02
CA LYS A 17 7.43 -8.56 -4.47
C LYS A 17 6.16 -9.38 -4.66
N LYS A 18 5.21 -9.23 -3.76
CA LYS A 18 3.96 -9.96 -3.83
C LYS A 18 3.12 -9.55 -5.03
N THR A 19 3.08 -8.26 -5.33
CA THR A 19 2.24 -7.72 -6.38
C THR A 19 2.94 -7.66 -7.73
N GLY A 20 4.27 -7.69 -7.74
CA GLY A 20 5.05 -7.51 -8.96
C GLY A 20 5.04 -6.08 -9.46
N LYS A 21 4.69 -5.12 -8.61
CA LYS A 21 4.58 -3.71 -8.97
C LYS A 21 5.42 -2.86 -8.02
N SER A 22 5.96 -1.76 -8.56
CA SER A 22 6.71 -0.82 -7.71
C SER A 22 5.75 0.01 -6.86
N LEU A 23 6.30 0.65 -5.83
CA LEU A 23 5.50 1.53 -4.98
C LEU A 23 4.84 2.64 -5.80
N ALA A 24 5.56 3.20 -6.76
CA ALA A 24 5.02 4.25 -7.62
C ALA A 24 3.80 3.74 -8.40
N GLN A 25 3.88 2.51 -8.91
CA GLN A 25 2.77 1.90 -9.62
C GLN A 25 1.58 1.64 -8.71
N LEU A 26 1.85 1.17 -7.48
CA LEU A 26 0.80 0.92 -6.51
C LEU A 26 0.11 2.21 -6.10
N ARG A 27 0.87 3.28 -5.90
CA ARG A 27 0.30 4.57 -5.56
C ARG A 27 -0.56 5.12 -6.69
N ALA A 28 -0.12 4.95 -7.91
CA ALA A 28 -0.90 5.38 -9.08
C ALA A 28 -2.20 4.58 -9.17
N ALA A 29 -2.15 3.28 -8.88
CA ALA A 29 -3.33 2.44 -8.89
C ALA A 29 -4.33 2.89 -7.82
N ILE A 30 -3.83 3.21 -6.63
CA ILE A 30 -4.68 3.70 -5.55
C ILE A 30 -5.33 5.03 -5.93
N ALA A 31 -4.56 5.92 -6.53
CA ALA A 31 -5.09 7.21 -6.96
C ALA A 31 -6.20 7.05 -7.99
N GLY A 32 -6.10 6.02 -8.82
CA GLY A 32 -7.07 5.77 -9.88
C GLY A 32 -8.19 4.81 -9.53
N CYS A 33 -8.21 4.27 -8.30
CA CYS A 33 -9.19 3.24 -7.97
C CYS A 33 -10.59 3.80 -7.67
N GLY A 34 -10.70 5.10 -7.50
CA GLY A 34 -11.98 5.74 -7.23
C GLY A 34 -12.44 5.67 -5.79
N LYS A 35 -11.61 5.14 -4.91
CA LYS A 35 -11.93 5.04 -3.48
C LYS A 35 -11.33 6.22 -2.74
N ALA A 36 -12.06 6.77 -1.79
CA ALA A 36 -11.59 7.93 -1.03
C ALA A 36 -11.29 7.58 0.42
N LYS A 37 -11.97 6.59 0.97
CA LYS A 37 -11.85 6.28 2.39
C LYS A 37 -10.76 5.23 2.61
N HIS A 38 -10.03 5.38 3.72
CA HIS A 38 -8.94 4.47 4.06
C HIS A 38 -9.39 3.01 4.05
N GLY A 39 -10.52 2.72 4.70
CA GLY A 39 -11.02 1.35 4.78
C GLY A 39 -11.40 0.77 3.42
N GLU A 40 -11.92 1.60 2.54
CA GLU A 40 -12.29 1.16 1.20
C GLU A 40 -11.06 0.87 0.35
N ILE A 41 -10.04 1.73 0.47
CA ILE A 41 -8.79 1.52 -0.25
C ILE A 41 -8.12 0.25 0.23
N ARG A 42 -8.09 0.04 1.54
CA ARG A 42 -7.51 -1.17 2.11
C ARG A 42 -8.22 -2.42 1.61
N ALA A 43 -9.54 -2.42 1.63
CA ALA A 43 -10.32 -3.56 1.15
C ALA A 43 -10.05 -3.81 -0.33
N TRP A 44 -10.01 -2.75 -1.12
CA TRP A 44 -9.71 -2.85 -2.54
C TRP A 44 -8.35 -3.48 -2.79
N LEU A 45 -7.34 -3.07 -2.01
CA LEU A 45 -6.00 -3.62 -2.14
C LEU A 45 -5.97 -5.11 -1.78
N MET A 46 -6.69 -5.48 -0.73
CA MET A 46 -6.76 -6.87 -0.32
C MET A 46 -7.38 -7.75 -1.40
N GLU A 47 -8.43 -7.27 -2.03
CA GLU A 47 -9.10 -8.03 -3.08
C GLU A 47 -8.32 -8.05 -4.39
N THR A 48 -7.76 -6.90 -4.76
CA THR A 48 -7.11 -6.76 -6.07
C THR A 48 -5.76 -7.46 -6.11
N TYR A 49 -5.00 -7.34 -5.05
CA TYR A 49 -3.63 -7.85 -5.01
C TYR A 49 -3.45 -9.04 -4.07
N GLY A 50 -4.49 -9.43 -3.36
CA GLY A 50 -4.39 -10.54 -2.42
C GLY A 50 -3.52 -10.23 -1.22
N LEU A 51 -3.42 -8.97 -0.84
CA LEU A 51 -2.59 -8.55 0.29
C LEU A 51 -3.25 -8.92 1.61
N GLY A 52 -2.42 -9.16 2.63
CA GLY A 52 -2.91 -9.32 3.98
C GLY A 52 -3.41 -8.00 4.53
N HIS A 53 -4.17 -8.06 5.63
CA HIS A 53 -4.76 -6.89 6.25
C HIS A 53 -3.70 -5.85 6.62
N GLY A 54 -2.60 -6.32 7.24
CA GLY A 54 -1.53 -5.42 7.65
C GLY A 54 -0.83 -4.76 6.47
N ASP A 55 -0.54 -5.54 5.43
CA ASP A 55 0.12 -5.01 4.24
C ASP A 55 -0.74 -3.97 3.54
N ALA A 56 -2.03 -4.28 3.37
CA ALA A 56 -2.95 -3.35 2.73
C ALA A 56 -3.09 -2.06 3.53
N ASN A 57 -3.14 -2.19 4.85
CA ASN A 57 -3.24 -1.02 5.73
C ASN A 57 -1.99 -0.14 5.61
N THR A 58 -0.82 -0.73 5.64
CA THR A 58 0.43 0.00 5.52
C THR A 58 0.53 0.70 4.17
N LEU A 59 0.19 0.00 3.10
CA LEU A 59 0.25 0.58 1.75
C LEU A 59 -0.72 1.75 1.62
N THR A 60 -1.92 1.61 2.17
CA THR A 60 -2.90 2.71 2.15
C THR A 60 -2.35 3.94 2.86
N HIS A 61 -1.73 3.74 4.03
CA HIS A 61 -1.13 4.83 4.79
C HIS A 61 -0.04 5.54 3.99
N VAL A 62 0.86 4.76 3.42
CA VAL A 62 1.98 5.32 2.65
C VAL A 62 1.47 6.13 1.46
N ALA A 63 0.49 5.58 0.75
CA ALA A 63 -0.06 6.25 -0.42
C ALA A 63 -0.74 7.57 -0.06
N ARG A 64 -1.47 7.60 1.05
CA ARG A 64 -2.19 8.81 1.46
C ARG A 64 -1.25 9.87 2.04
N GLU A 65 -0.22 9.44 2.76
CA GLU A 65 0.71 10.39 3.37
C GLU A 65 1.57 11.10 2.33
N SER A 66 1.73 10.51 1.19
CA SER A 66 2.58 11.08 0.14
C SER A 66 1.92 12.21 -0.62
N ASP A 67 0.66 12.42 -0.35
CA ASP A 67 -0.05 13.55 -0.93
C ASP A 67 0.22 14.82 -0.13
#